data_7fcf4cd0fcc78e1b8b668e7aa67adad0
#
_entry.id   7fcf4cd0fcc78e1b8b668e7aa67adad0
#
_cell.length_a   1.000
_cell.length_b   1.000
_cell.length_c   1.000
_cell.angle_alpha   90.00
_cell.angle_beta   90.00
_cell.angle_gamma   90.00
#
_symmetry.space_group_name_H-M   'P 1'
#
loop_
_entity.id
_entity.type
_entity.pdbx_description
1 polymer ?
#
loop_
_entity_poly.entity_id
_entity_poly.type
_entity_poly.pdbx_seq_one_letter_code
_entity_poly.pdbx_strand_id
1 'polypeptide(L)'
;VGKPQTKKRRKNMARYTGPSWKQSRRLKFSVLENGKELQKRNYAPGQHGQRRAKLSEYGLQLQEKQKVRFTYGLNEKQFRNLFNKAEKMQGKHGENFLFLLESRLDNLVYRAGFATTRRQARQLVNHGHIVVDGKKVDIPSYIVKPGQTIALKEASKNLTIVKDALEQTVSRLGFVSFDDAKGVATYVRLPERSEILPEIKENLIVEFYSR
;
A
#
# COMPACT_ATOMS: atom_id res chain seq x y z
N VAL A 1 -20.39 -26.73 -38.28
CA VAL A 1 -20.75 -25.44 -37.73
C VAL A 1 -20.07 -25.31 -36.37
N GLY A 2 -18.87 -24.67 -36.34
CA GLY A 2 -18.08 -24.51 -35.13
C GLY A 2 -18.70 -23.48 -34.19
N LYS A 3 -18.92 -23.83 -32.92
CA LYS A 3 -19.36 -22.92 -31.88
C LYS A 3 -18.32 -21.81 -31.68
N PRO A 4 -18.71 -20.53 -31.61
CA PRO A 4 -17.77 -19.44 -31.39
C PRO A 4 -17.13 -19.61 -29.98
N GLN A 5 -15.80 -19.70 -29.93
CA GLN A 5 -15.06 -19.69 -28.68
C GLN A 5 -15.27 -18.33 -28.00
N THR A 6 -16.02 -18.31 -26.93
CA THR A 6 -16.15 -17.14 -26.06
C THR A 6 -14.77 -16.79 -25.50
N LYS A 7 -14.17 -15.71 -25.99
CA LYS A 7 -12.96 -15.14 -25.39
C LYS A 7 -13.22 -14.96 -23.89
N LYS A 8 -12.60 -15.80 -23.05
CA LYS A 8 -12.58 -15.60 -21.59
C LYS A 8 -12.12 -14.16 -21.34
N ARG A 9 -13.02 -13.30 -20.89
CA ARG A 9 -12.67 -11.96 -20.41
C ARG A 9 -11.57 -12.14 -19.40
N ARG A 10 -10.35 -11.67 -19.71
CA ARG A 10 -9.27 -11.60 -18.71
C ARG A 10 -9.85 -10.86 -17.52
N LYS A 11 -9.95 -11.53 -16.35
CA LYS A 11 -10.34 -10.87 -15.10
C LYS A 11 -9.41 -9.68 -14.93
N ASN A 12 -9.92 -8.48 -15.05
CA ASN A 12 -9.14 -7.27 -14.84
C ASN A 12 -8.47 -7.40 -13.48
N MET A 13 -7.15 -7.40 -13.47
CA MET A 13 -6.38 -7.48 -12.24
C MET A 13 -6.86 -6.37 -11.31
N ALA A 14 -7.20 -6.71 -10.07
CA ALA A 14 -7.80 -5.80 -9.08
C ALA A 14 -6.77 -4.76 -8.55
N ARG A 15 -5.93 -4.21 -9.43
CA ARG A 15 -4.89 -3.22 -9.10
C ARG A 15 -4.71 -2.22 -10.25
N TYR A 16 -4.22 -1.03 -9.91
CA TYR A 16 -3.79 -0.06 -10.90
C TYR A 16 -2.42 -0.44 -11.49
N THR A 17 -2.32 -0.56 -12.79
CA THR A 17 -1.09 -0.91 -13.52
C THR A 17 -0.52 0.27 -14.33
N GLY A 18 -1.18 1.41 -14.30
CA GLY A 18 -0.76 2.62 -15.01
C GLY A 18 0.40 3.37 -14.35
N PRO A 19 0.80 4.53 -14.90
CA PRO A 19 1.95 5.31 -14.45
C PRO A 19 1.69 5.99 -13.10
N SER A 20 2.42 5.59 -12.05
CA SER A 20 2.33 6.16 -10.69
C SER A 20 2.83 7.60 -10.62
N TRP A 21 3.86 7.96 -11.39
CA TRP A 21 4.40 9.32 -11.40
C TRP A 21 3.39 10.38 -11.84
N LYS A 22 2.45 10.03 -12.75
CA LYS A 22 1.34 10.92 -13.10
C LYS A 22 0.40 11.16 -11.93
N GLN A 23 0.19 10.13 -11.09
CA GLN A 23 -0.63 10.24 -9.88
C GLN A 23 0.03 11.13 -8.84
N SER A 24 1.32 10.88 -8.54
CA SER A 24 2.09 11.70 -7.59
C SER A 24 2.11 13.17 -8.00
N ARG A 25 2.42 13.46 -9.26
CA ARG A 25 2.43 14.83 -9.78
C ARG A 25 1.06 15.53 -9.70
N ARG A 26 -0.03 14.80 -9.99
CA ARG A 26 -1.39 15.34 -9.90
C ARG A 26 -1.78 15.70 -8.49
N LEU A 27 -1.36 14.88 -7.52
CA LEU A 27 -1.68 15.06 -6.10
C LEU A 27 -0.65 15.90 -5.35
N LYS A 28 0.45 16.26 -6.00
CA LYS A 28 1.63 16.91 -5.37
C LYS A 28 2.08 16.18 -4.10
N PHE A 29 2.02 14.85 -4.15
CA PHE A 29 2.31 13.95 -3.04
C PHE A 29 3.06 12.73 -3.57
N SER A 30 4.14 12.31 -2.89
CA SER A 30 4.91 11.14 -3.29
C SER A 30 4.16 9.84 -2.97
N VAL A 31 3.51 9.26 -3.98
CA VAL A 31 2.80 7.97 -3.84
C VAL A 31 3.77 6.80 -3.60
N LEU A 32 5.02 6.94 -4.06
CA LEU A 32 6.06 5.91 -3.90
C LEU A 32 6.92 6.11 -2.65
N GLU A 33 6.68 7.16 -1.87
CA GLU A 33 7.43 7.53 -0.66
C GLU A 33 8.93 7.78 -0.88
N ASN A 34 9.40 7.92 -2.11
CA ASN A 34 10.80 8.18 -2.45
C ASN A 34 11.08 9.61 -2.94
N GLY A 35 10.05 10.41 -3.20
CA GLY A 35 10.12 11.80 -3.63
C GLY A 35 10.68 12.05 -5.04
N LYS A 36 11.30 11.07 -5.69
CA LYS A 36 11.98 11.21 -6.99
C LYS A 36 11.07 11.72 -8.11
N GLU A 37 9.79 11.34 -8.06
CA GLU A 37 8.78 11.71 -9.06
C GLU A 37 8.39 13.21 -9.00
N LEU A 38 8.59 13.87 -7.86
CA LEU A 38 8.31 15.29 -7.67
C LEU A 38 9.52 16.18 -7.94
N GLN A 39 10.75 15.66 -7.77
CA GLN A 39 11.99 16.40 -8.00
C GLN A 39 12.13 16.83 -9.46
N LYS A 40 11.83 15.94 -10.41
CA LYS A 40 12.00 16.21 -11.84
C LYS A 40 10.94 17.18 -12.39
N ARG A 41 9.66 17.05 -11.95
CA ARG A 41 8.54 17.88 -12.40
C ARG A 41 7.48 18.01 -11.31
N ASN A 42 7.39 19.15 -10.67
CA ASN A 42 6.49 19.41 -9.54
C ASN A 42 5.10 19.96 -9.95
N TYR A 43 4.67 19.75 -11.18
CA TYR A 43 3.37 20.22 -11.66
C TYR A 43 2.53 19.07 -12.21
N ALA A 44 1.21 19.25 -12.25
CA ALA A 44 0.27 18.25 -12.72
C ALA A 44 0.58 17.82 -14.18
N PRO A 45 0.29 16.58 -14.57
CA PRO A 45 0.47 16.14 -15.95
C PRO A 45 -0.57 16.78 -16.87
N GLY A 46 -0.21 16.94 -18.14
CA GLY A 46 -1.05 17.50 -19.19
C GLY A 46 -0.59 18.89 -19.63
N GLN A 47 -1.20 19.41 -20.71
CA GLN A 47 -0.87 20.70 -21.32
C GLN A 47 -1.04 21.87 -20.36
N HIS A 48 -2.06 21.83 -19.52
CA HIS A 48 -2.39 22.90 -18.56
C HIS A 48 -1.93 22.60 -17.14
N GLY A 49 -0.97 21.68 -16.94
CA GLY A 49 -0.54 21.23 -15.63
C GLY A 49 0.05 22.31 -14.72
N GLN A 50 0.57 23.39 -15.29
CA GLN A 50 1.16 24.52 -14.54
C GLN A 50 0.11 25.54 -14.05
N ARG A 51 -1.13 25.51 -14.58
CA ARG A 51 -2.18 26.42 -14.13
C ARG A 51 -2.56 26.14 -12.66
N ARG A 52 -2.67 27.21 -11.89
CA ARG A 52 -3.22 27.14 -10.52
C ARG A 52 -4.75 27.08 -10.63
N ALA A 53 -5.33 25.97 -10.13
CA ALA A 53 -6.77 25.87 -9.96
C ALA A 53 -7.11 25.92 -8.47
N LYS A 54 -8.12 26.73 -8.12
CA LYS A 54 -8.70 26.71 -6.78
C LYS A 54 -9.46 25.40 -6.61
N LEU A 55 -9.10 24.62 -5.60
CA LEU A 55 -9.80 23.38 -5.29
C LEU A 55 -11.06 23.69 -4.48
N SER A 56 -12.16 23.07 -4.85
CA SER A 56 -13.36 23.04 -4.00
C SER A 56 -13.12 22.17 -2.78
N GLU A 57 -13.93 22.30 -1.76
CA GLU A 57 -13.89 21.45 -0.56
C GLU A 57 -13.97 19.95 -0.92
N TYR A 58 -14.91 19.59 -1.78
CA TYR A 58 -15.00 18.23 -2.33
C TYR A 58 -13.70 17.80 -3.01
N GLY A 59 -13.07 18.71 -3.77
CA GLY A 59 -11.80 18.43 -4.45
C GLY A 59 -10.66 18.14 -3.46
N LEU A 60 -10.61 18.84 -2.32
CA LEU A 60 -9.64 18.61 -1.25
C LEU A 60 -9.85 17.22 -0.61
N GLN A 61 -11.07 16.91 -0.22
CA GLN A 61 -11.45 15.63 0.37
C GLN A 61 -11.13 14.45 -0.60
N LEU A 62 -11.48 14.62 -1.87
CA LEU A 62 -11.18 13.66 -2.92
C LEU A 62 -9.67 13.44 -3.08
N GLN A 63 -8.87 14.52 -3.04
CA GLN A 63 -7.41 14.41 -3.15
C GLN A 63 -6.81 13.64 -1.97
N GLU A 64 -7.20 13.90 -0.74
CA GLU A 64 -6.73 13.17 0.44
C GLU A 64 -7.06 11.68 0.34
N LYS A 65 -8.30 11.35 -0.02
CA LYS A 65 -8.66 9.95 -0.30
C LYS A 65 -7.78 9.31 -1.37
N GLN A 66 -7.52 10.01 -2.48
CA GLN A 66 -6.72 9.48 -3.58
C GLN A 66 -5.24 9.32 -3.21
N LYS A 67 -4.66 10.20 -2.38
CA LYS A 67 -3.30 10.04 -1.84
C LYS A 67 -3.17 8.67 -1.17
N VAL A 68 -3.99 8.40 -0.17
CA VAL A 68 -3.97 7.13 0.57
C VAL A 68 -4.24 5.95 -0.35
N ARG A 69 -5.29 6.01 -1.16
CA ARG A 69 -5.65 4.90 -2.06
C ARG A 69 -4.52 4.51 -3.01
N PHE A 70 -3.81 5.48 -3.56
CA PHE A 70 -2.73 5.19 -4.52
C PHE A 70 -1.45 4.74 -3.83
N THR A 71 -1.14 5.24 -2.64
CA THR A 71 0.00 4.79 -1.84
C THR A 71 -0.09 3.30 -1.51
N TYR A 72 -1.26 2.84 -1.06
CA TYR A 72 -1.48 1.40 -0.78
C TYR A 72 -1.87 0.58 -2.03
N GLY A 73 -2.00 1.22 -3.20
CA GLY A 73 -2.28 0.53 -4.46
C GLY A 73 -3.62 -0.18 -4.52
N LEU A 74 -4.63 0.32 -3.80
CA LEU A 74 -5.98 -0.26 -3.73
C LEU A 74 -6.90 0.23 -4.83
N ASN A 75 -7.87 -0.61 -5.23
CA ASN A 75 -9.01 -0.13 -6.01
C ASN A 75 -10.10 0.45 -5.09
N GLU A 76 -11.05 1.18 -5.64
CA GLU A 76 -12.07 1.89 -4.88
C GLU A 76 -12.94 0.94 -4.04
N LYS A 77 -13.34 -0.21 -4.59
CA LYS A 77 -14.15 -1.20 -3.88
C LYS A 77 -13.44 -1.77 -2.66
N GLN A 78 -12.15 -2.10 -2.81
CA GLN A 78 -11.35 -2.61 -1.68
C GLN A 78 -11.15 -1.54 -0.60
N PHE A 79 -10.89 -0.31 -1.02
CA PHE A 79 -10.71 0.82 -0.13
C PHE A 79 -11.97 1.10 0.69
N ARG A 80 -13.13 1.18 0.04
CA ARG A 80 -14.42 1.36 0.70
C ARG A 80 -14.78 0.21 1.65
N ASN A 81 -14.47 -1.04 1.27
CA ASN A 81 -14.71 -2.19 2.14
C ASN A 81 -13.87 -2.13 3.42
N LEU A 82 -12.60 -1.69 3.32
CA LEU A 82 -11.75 -1.50 4.51
C LEU A 82 -12.23 -0.33 5.36
N PHE A 83 -12.70 0.75 4.74
CA PHE A 83 -13.28 1.89 5.44
C PHE A 83 -14.51 1.49 6.26
N ASN A 84 -15.45 0.78 5.66
CA ASN A 84 -16.64 0.26 6.36
C ASN A 84 -16.28 -0.78 7.45
N LYS A 85 -15.16 -1.49 7.30
CA LYS A 85 -14.65 -2.39 8.35
C LYS A 85 -14.08 -1.61 9.53
N ALA A 86 -13.37 -0.51 9.26
CA ALA A 86 -12.82 0.36 10.29
C ALA A 86 -13.89 1.05 11.14
N GLU A 87 -15.03 1.39 10.53
CA GLU A 87 -16.17 1.97 11.21
C GLU A 87 -16.73 1.09 12.35
N LYS A 88 -16.64 -0.24 12.16
CA LYS A 88 -17.13 -1.22 13.16
C LYS A 88 -16.14 -1.47 14.29
N MET A 89 -14.94 -0.88 14.24
CA MET A 89 -13.91 -1.02 15.27
C MET A 89 -14.08 0.07 16.33
N GLN A 90 -13.75 -0.25 17.57
CA GLN A 90 -13.69 0.74 18.65
C GLN A 90 -12.57 1.76 18.42
N GLY A 91 -12.80 3.03 18.75
CA GLY A 91 -11.85 4.12 18.59
C GLY A 91 -12.17 5.08 17.45
N LYS A 92 -11.20 5.88 17.05
CA LYS A 92 -11.38 6.87 15.99
C LYS A 92 -11.39 6.20 14.62
N HIS A 93 -12.44 6.39 13.85
CA HIS A 93 -12.65 5.76 12.55
C HIS A 93 -11.47 5.96 11.58
N GLY A 94 -10.96 7.20 11.46
CA GLY A 94 -9.85 7.51 10.56
C GLY A 94 -8.54 6.79 10.94
N GLU A 95 -8.21 6.73 12.22
CA GLU A 95 -7.04 6.02 12.74
C GLU A 95 -7.18 4.51 12.51
N ASN A 96 -8.32 3.92 12.88
CA ASN A 96 -8.62 2.49 12.66
C ASN A 96 -8.49 2.11 11.18
N PHE A 97 -8.93 3.00 10.29
CA PHE A 97 -8.81 2.79 8.86
C PHE A 97 -7.34 2.74 8.40
N LEU A 98 -6.50 3.66 8.88
CA LEU A 98 -5.07 3.64 8.59
C LEU A 98 -4.39 2.39 9.17
N PHE A 99 -4.76 1.96 10.38
CA PHE A 99 -4.25 0.72 10.99
C PHE A 99 -4.57 -0.52 10.16
N LEU A 100 -5.79 -0.63 9.64
CA LEU A 100 -6.17 -1.72 8.75
C LEU A 100 -5.39 -1.70 7.43
N LEU A 101 -5.06 -0.52 6.91
CA LEU A 101 -4.24 -0.39 5.71
C LEU A 101 -2.79 -0.83 5.95
N GLU A 102 -2.20 -0.43 7.09
CA GLU A 102 -0.83 -0.83 7.46
C GLU A 102 -0.74 -2.33 7.82
N SER A 103 -1.77 -2.92 8.45
CA SER A 103 -1.79 -4.34 8.84
C SER A 103 -1.95 -5.32 7.66
N ARG A 104 -2.04 -4.85 6.43
CA ARG A 104 -2.12 -5.71 5.25
C ARG A 104 -0.78 -6.38 4.98
N LEU A 105 -0.82 -7.66 4.59
CA LEU A 105 0.40 -8.44 4.32
C LEU A 105 1.28 -7.81 3.23
N ASP A 106 0.67 -7.32 2.12
CA ASP A 106 1.43 -6.66 1.04
C ASP A 106 2.18 -5.41 1.55
N ASN A 107 1.60 -4.66 2.47
CA ASN A 107 2.24 -3.50 3.06
C ASN A 107 3.28 -3.88 4.11
N LEU A 108 3.00 -4.84 4.99
CA LEU A 108 3.96 -5.28 6.01
C LEU A 108 5.21 -5.91 5.40
N VAL A 109 5.09 -6.64 4.28
CA VAL A 109 6.24 -7.15 3.50
C VAL A 109 7.11 -6.00 2.98
N TYR A 110 6.50 -4.88 2.57
CA TYR A 110 7.22 -3.66 2.20
C TYR A 110 7.88 -3.00 3.42
N ARG A 111 7.16 -2.84 4.54
CA ARG A 111 7.68 -2.24 5.78
C ARG A 111 8.81 -3.07 6.42
N ALA A 112 8.76 -4.40 6.27
CA ALA A 112 9.83 -5.30 6.70
C ALA A 112 11.12 -5.19 5.88
N GLY A 113 11.05 -4.56 4.67
CA GLY A 113 12.21 -4.38 3.80
C GLY A 113 12.42 -5.53 2.80
N PHE A 114 11.52 -6.50 2.69
CA PHE A 114 11.65 -7.57 1.69
C PHE A 114 11.42 -7.08 0.25
N ALA A 115 10.95 -5.87 0.07
CA ALA A 115 10.71 -5.26 -1.23
C ALA A 115 10.95 -3.75 -1.20
N THR A 116 11.48 -3.19 -2.28
CA THR A 116 11.74 -1.76 -2.43
C THR A 116 10.45 -0.95 -2.70
N THR A 117 9.38 -1.60 -3.12
CA THR A 117 8.08 -0.96 -3.39
C THR A 117 6.92 -1.84 -2.96
N ARG A 118 5.78 -1.23 -2.61
CA ARG A 118 4.54 -1.99 -2.30
C ARG A 118 4.05 -2.84 -3.48
N ARG A 119 4.33 -2.44 -4.72
CA ARG A 119 3.99 -3.25 -5.91
C ARG A 119 4.80 -4.53 -5.98
N GLN A 120 6.08 -4.45 -5.69
CA GLN A 120 6.98 -5.59 -5.61
C GLN A 120 6.62 -6.51 -4.43
N ALA A 121 6.37 -5.94 -3.25
CA ALA A 121 5.87 -6.68 -2.09
C ALA A 121 4.60 -7.47 -2.41
N ARG A 122 3.64 -6.84 -3.05
CA ARG A 122 2.42 -7.51 -3.51
C ARG A 122 2.68 -8.63 -4.51
N GLN A 123 3.67 -8.49 -5.37
CA GLN A 123 4.08 -9.54 -6.30
C GLN A 123 4.71 -10.73 -5.56
N LEU A 124 5.60 -10.48 -4.60
CA LEU A 124 6.19 -11.53 -3.76
C LEU A 124 5.12 -12.34 -3.02
N VAL A 125 4.13 -11.67 -2.43
CA VAL A 125 3.00 -12.35 -1.78
C VAL A 125 2.20 -13.18 -2.78
N ASN A 126 1.76 -12.61 -3.90
CA ASN A 126 0.96 -13.32 -4.91
C ASN A 126 1.66 -14.54 -5.51
N HIS A 127 2.99 -14.49 -5.61
CA HIS A 127 3.78 -15.60 -6.13
C HIS A 127 4.09 -16.64 -5.03
N GLY A 128 3.63 -16.42 -3.79
CA GLY A 128 3.74 -17.37 -2.70
C GLY A 128 5.15 -17.51 -2.13
N HIS A 129 5.93 -16.43 -2.17
CA HIS A 129 7.26 -16.37 -1.57
C HIS A 129 7.22 -16.06 -0.06
N ILE A 130 6.05 -15.68 0.47
CA ILE A 130 5.87 -15.24 1.87
C ILE A 130 5.21 -16.32 2.71
N VAL A 131 5.68 -16.43 3.94
CA VAL A 131 5.18 -17.32 4.97
C VAL A 131 4.79 -16.48 6.20
N VAL A 132 3.64 -16.74 6.78
CA VAL A 132 3.18 -16.12 8.03
C VAL A 132 3.01 -17.24 9.06
N ASP A 133 3.70 -17.12 10.19
CA ASP A 133 3.73 -18.14 11.26
C ASP A 133 3.97 -19.56 10.71
N GLY A 134 4.96 -19.71 9.81
CA GLY A 134 5.31 -20.97 9.17
C GLY A 134 4.36 -21.44 8.06
N LYS A 135 3.24 -20.77 7.81
CA LYS A 135 2.27 -21.15 6.78
C LYS A 135 2.37 -20.24 5.55
N LYS A 136 2.37 -20.82 4.35
CA LYS A 136 2.34 -20.07 3.10
C LYS A 136 1.06 -19.25 2.99
N VAL A 137 1.20 -17.94 2.75
CA VAL A 137 0.07 -17.03 2.48
C VAL A 137 0.33 -16.28 1.18
N ASP A 138 -0.55 -16.46 0.19
CA ASP A 138 -0.47 -15.83 -1.14
C ASP A 138 -1.54 -14.76 -1.39
N ILE A 139 -2.22 -14.33 -0.31
CA ILE A 139 -3.28 -13.32 -0.35
C ILE A 139 -2.73 -11.96 0.12
N PRO A 140 -2.49 -10.98 -0.76
CA PRO A 140 -1.93 -9.67 -0.37
C PRO A 140 -2.82 -8.86 0.58
N SER A 141 -4.12 -9.11 0.57
CA SER A 141 -5.09 -8.44 1.45
C SER A 141 -5.26 -9.13 2.81
N TYR A 142 -4.49 -10.17 3.10
CA TYR A 142 -4.48 -10.80 4.42
C TYR A 142 -4.12 -9.77 5.49
N ILE A 143 -4.92 -9.71 6.56
CA ILE A 143 -4.67 -8.80 7.69
C ILE A 143 -3.85 -9.57 8.72
N VAL A 144 -2.64 -9.13 8.90
CA VAL A 144 -1.71 -9.68 9.91
C VAL A 144 -2.06 -9.09 11.27
N LYS A 145 -2.02 -9.92 12.30
CA LYS A 145 -2.27 -9.48 13.69
C LYS A 145 -0.94 -9.20 14.39
N PRO A 146 -0.92 -8.30 15.38
CA PRO A 146 0.25 -8.14 16.25
C PRO A 146 0.69 -9.48 16.86
N GLY A 147 2.00 -9.70 16.95
CA GLY A 147 2.62 -10.94 17.39
C GLY A 147 2.91 -11.95 16.29
N GLN A 148 2.34 -11.82 15.11
CA GLN A 148 2.61 -12.73 13.99
C GLN A 148 3.95 -12.47 13.33
N THR A 149 4.58 -13.53 12.85
CA THR A 149 5.87 -13.50 12.16
C THR A 149 5.68 -13.59 10.65
N ILE A 150 6.48 -12.83 9.91
CA ILE A 150 6.49 -12.79 8.46
C ILE A 150 7.90 -13.18 8.00
N ALA A 151 8.01 -14.22 7.21
CA ALA A 151 9.28 -14.70 6.69
C ALA A 151 9.20 -15.00 5.19
N LEU A 152 10.38 -15.13 4.58
CA LEU A 152 10.48 -15.65 3.22
C LEU A 152 10.49 -17.18 3.25
N LYS A 153 9.88 -17.80 2.25
CA LYS A 153 10.03 -19.24 2.00
C LYS A 153 11.51 -19.53 1.75
N GLU A 154 12.01 -20.66 2.26
CA GLU A 154 13.43 -21.06 2.14
C GLU A 154 13.97 -20.95 0.70
N ALA A 155 13.26 -21.49 -0.28
CA ALA A 155 13.64 -21.41 -1.69
C ALA A 155 13.68 -19.96 -2.25
N SER A 156 13.12 -18.98 -1.53
CA SER A 156 13.02 -17.60 -1.97
C SER A 156 14.00 -16.65 -1.28
N LYS A 157 14.74 -17.11 -0.28
CA LYS A 157 15.72 -16.31 0.46
C LYS A 157 16.88 -15.81 -0.42
N ASN A 158 17.21 -16.56 -1.48
CA ASN A 158 18.31 -16.26 -2.38
C ASN A 158 17.93 -15.38 -3.58
N LEU A 159 16.70 -14.88 -3.65
CA LEU A 159 16.29 -13.98 -4.71
C LEU A 159 17.10 -12.66 -4.64
N THR A 160 17.79 -12.31 -5.72
CA THR A 160 18.58 -11.07 -5.84
C THR A 160 17.76 -9.83 -5.48
N ILE A 161 16.52 -9.77 -6.00
CA ILE A 161 15.57 -8.68 -5.74
C ILE A 161 15.31 -8.47 -4.25
N VAL A 162 15.31 -9.54 -3.44
CA VAL A 162 15.09 -9.44 -1.99
C VAL A 162 16.37 -9.02 -1.28
N LYS A 163 17.53 -9.53 -1.68
CA LYS A 163 18.82 -9.13 -1.14
C LYS A 163 19.05 -7.64 -1.35
N ASP A 164 18.86 -7.16 -2.59
CA ASP A 164 18.99 -5.73 -2.93
C ASP A 164 18.01 -4.85 -2.12
N ALA A 165 16.81 -5.36 -1.86
CA ALA A 165 15.82 -4.63 -1.07
C ALA A 165 16.21 -4.52 0.41
N LEU A 166 16.74 -5.60 0.99
CA LEU A 166 17.22 -5.63 2.38
C LEU A 166 18.43 -4.70 2.57
N GLU A 167 19.38 -4.70 1.64
CA GLU A 167 20.53 -3.80 1.64
C GLU A 167 20.14 -2.31 1.54
N GLN A 168 19.11 -1.99 0.75
CA GLN A 168 18.60 -0.63 0.62
C GLN A 168 17.80 -0.15 1.83
N THR A 169 17.34 -1.06 2.69
CA THR A 169 16.52 -0.73 3.85
C THR A 169 17.38 -0.39 5.04
N VAL A 170 17.64 0.90 5.26
CA VAL A 170 18.49 1.39 6.36
C VAL A 170 17.74 1.39 7.70
N SER A 171 16.45 1.73 7.70
CA SER A 171 15.66 1.82 8.92
C SER A 171 14.26 1.24 8.73
N ARG A 172 13.70 0.69 9.79
CA ARG A 172 12.34 0.16 9.84
C ARG A 172 11.52 0.93 10.85
N LEU A 173 10.21 0.95 10.67
CA LEU A 173 9.30 1.61 11.62
C LEU A 173 9.16 0.77 12.89
N GLY A 174 8.96 1.40 14.04
CA GLY A 174 8.99 0.78 15.36
C GLY A 174 7.95 -0.32 15.61
N PHE A 175 6.92 -0.42 14.77
CA PHE A 175 5.91 -1.48 14.87
C PHE A 175 6.30 -2.80 14.14
N VAL A 176 7.43 -2.80 13.40
CA VAL A 176 7.98 -3.99 12.73
C VAL A 176 9.39 -4.22 13.22
N SER A 177 9.64 -5.31 13.92
CA SER A 177 10.99 -5.76 14.24
C SER A 177 11.49 -6.75 13.20
N PHE A 178 12.79 -6.75 12.94
CA PHE A 178 13.41 -7.64 11.97
C PHE A 178 14.62 -8.33 12.61
N ASP A 179 14.66 -9.64 12.53
CA ASP A 179 15.79 -10.45 12.94
C ASP A 179 16.62 -10.80 11.71
N ASP A 180 17.76 -10.11 11.55
CA ASP A 180 18.65 -10.29 10.39
C ASP A 180 19.22 -11.71 10.33
N ALA A 181 19.51 -12.34 11.48
CA ALA A 181 20.07 -13.68 11.54
C ALA A 181 19.11 -14.75 11.01
N LYS A 182 17.83 -14.61 11.32
CA LYS A 182 16.78 -15.54 10.88
C LYS A 182 16.11 -15.12 9.57
N GLY A 183 16.23 -13.84 9.20
CA GLY A 183 15.51 -13.27 8.06
C GLY A 183 13.98 -13.23 8.29
N VAL A 184 13.56 -12.96 9.53
CA VAL A 184 12.16 -12.97 9.97
C VAL A 184 11.76 -11.58 10.46
N ALA A 185 10.67 -11.06 9.95
CA ALA A 185 10.03 -9.85 10.46
C ALA A 185 8.91 -10.22 11.44
N THR A 186 8.81 -9.51 12.55
CA THR A 186 7.70 -9.67 13.50
C THR A 186 6.87 -8.40 13.55
N TYR A 187 5.57 -8.53 13.41
CA TYR A 187 4.62 -7.43 13.59
C TYR A 187 4.35 -7.27 15.09
N VAL A 188 5.06 -6.35 15.75
CA VAL A 188 5.10 -6.24 17.21
C VAL A 188 3.80 -5.66 17.78
N ARG A 189 3.37 -4.51 17.25
CA ARG A 189 2.21 -3.76 17.74
C ARG A 189 1.47 -3.09 16.61
N LEU A 190 0.29 -2.59 16.86
CA LEU A 190 -0.36 -1.66 15.93
C LEU A 190 0.50 -0.39 15.81
N PRO A 191 0.61 0.18 14.59
CA PRO A 191 1.36 1.42 14.40
C PRO A 191 0.69 2.59 15.15
N GLU A 192 1.48 3.57 15.55
CA GLU A 192 0.96 4.83 16.04
C GLU A 192 0.60 5.76 14.87
N ARG A 193 -0.31 6.71 15.11
CA ARG A 193 -0.72 7.65 14.05
C ARG A 193 0.46 8.46 13.50
N SER A 194 1.43 8.79 14.36
CA SER A 194 2.65 9.52 14.01
C SER A 194 3.58 8.77 13.06
N GLU A 195 3.55 7.43 13.08
CA GLU A 195 4.36 6.55 12.23
C GLU A 195 3.76 6.36 10.84
N ILE A 196 2.47 6.70 10.65
CA ILE A 196 1.76 6.50 9.39
C ILE A 196 1.60 7.83 8.69
N LEU A 197 2.25 8.01 7.53
CA LEU A 197 2.03 9.11 6.58
C LEU A 197 1.55 10.42 7.26
N PRO A 198 2.42 11.15 7.98
CA PRO A 198 2.01 12.30 8.80
C PRO A 198 1.33 13.41 8.00
N GLU A 199 1.61 13.50 6.69
CA GLU A 199 1.04 14.49 5.79
C GLU A 199 -0.46 14.25 5.45
N ILE A 200 -1.00 13.08 5.77
CA ILE A 200 -2.38 12.70 5.43
C ILE A 200 -3.36 13.20 6.50
N LYS A 201 -4.45 13.80 6.04
CA LYS A 201 -5.57 14.26 6.89
C LYS A 201 -6.73 13.25 6.78
N GLU A 202 -6.78 12.28 7.68
CA GLU A 202 -7.80 11.23 7.69
C GLU A 202 -9.22 11.75 7.87
N ASN A 203 -9.40 12.86 8.59
CA ASN A 203 -10.72 13.49 8.80
C ASN A 203 -11.38 13.85 7.46
N LEU A 204 -10.62 14.37 6.48
CA LEU A 204 -11.14 14.68 5.16
C LEU A 204 -11.59 13.42 4.38
N ILE A 205 -11.00 12.28 4.67
CA ILE A 205 -11.42 10.99 4.09
C ILE A 205 -12.74 10.53 4.70
N VAL A 206 -12.89 10.70 6.03
CA VAL A 206 -14.13 10.38 6.73
C VAL A 206 -15.26 11.27 6.22
N GLU A 207 -15.05 12.57 6.11
CA GLU A 207 -16.01 13.55 5.57
C GLU A 207 -16.40 13.20 4.11
N PHE A 208 -15.44 12.76 3.29
CA PHE A 208 -15.71 12.37 1.91
C PHE A 208 -16.71 11.23 1.80
N TYR A 209 -16.68 10.25 2.71
CA TYR A 209 -17.57 9.09 2.71
C TYR A 209 -18.83 9.27 3.54
N SER A 210 -18.94 10.31 4.36
CA SER A 210 -20.12 10.65 5.16
C SER A 210 -21.18 11.45 4.38
N ARG A 211 -20.88 11.80 3.15
CA ARG A 211 -21.80 12.51 2.23
C ARG A 211 -22.83 11.59 1.59
#